data_75ff2f1e86b771b60e5f129c3e33cf69
#
_entry.id   75ff2f1e86b771b60e5f129c3e33cf69
#
_cell.length_a   1.000
_cell.length_b   1.000
_cell.length_c   1.000
_cell.angle_alpha   90.00
_cell.angle_beta   90.00
_cell.angle_gamma   90.00
#
_symmetry.space_group_name_H-M   'P 1'
#
loop_
_entity.id
_entity.type
_entity.pdbx_description
1 polymer ?
#
loop_
_entity_poly.entity_id
_entity_poly.type
_entity_poly.pdbx_seq_one_letter_code
_entity_poly.pdbx_strand_id
1 'polypeptide(L)'
;DSGVNRAAALDSLNDAAATGVVAAGLVAGRFVSVPLDGLLGLIISGMIIYTGLSTAKAAVSRLIGTQANPELVAKIKSVIEASSTVISTHGLELHDYGPGCVTGSIHEVVPADANVREVHEEIDRLERQILKDLGVNLVIHTDPEGAGES
;
A
#
# COMPACT_ATOMS: atom_id res chain seq x y z
N ASP A 1 -8.20 1.85 12.91
CA ASP A 1 -7.57 2.33 14.16
C ASP A 1 -6.72 1.29 14.91
N SER A 2 -6.92 -0.02 14.71
CA SER A 2 -6.13 -1.05 15.42
C SER A 2 -4.67 -1.16 14.96
N GLY A 3 -4.36 -0.85 13.70
CA GLY A 3 -3.01 -0.96 13.13
C GLY A 3 -2.04 0.09 13.67
N VAL A 4 -2.49 1.33 13.81
CA VAL A 4 -1.68 2.44 14.33
C VAL A 4 -1.37 2.23 15.81
N ASN A 5 -2.37 1.83 16.60
CA ASN A 5 -2.19 1.55 18.02
C ASN A 5 -1.24 0.36 18.26
N ARG A 6 -1.30 -0.66 17.41
CA ARG A 6 -0.38 -1.81 17.48
C ARG A 6 1.04 -1.42 17.11
N ALA A 7 1.23 -0.58 16.09
CA ALA A 7 2.54 -0.08 15.71
C ALA A 7 3.16 0.78 16.82
N ALA A 8 2.38 1.71 17.40
CA ALA A 8 2.83 2.54 18.53
C ALA A 8 3.15 1.71 19.77
N ALA A 9 2.39 0.66 20.08
CA ALA A 9 2.65 -0.23 21.18
C ALA A 9 3.96 -1.03 21.00
N LEU A 10 4.22 -1.51 19.78
CA LEU A 10 5.46 -2.21 19.45
C LEU A 10 6.67 -1.29 19.52
N ASP A 11 6.55 -0.04 19.10
CA ASP A 11 7.58 0.98 19.16
C ASP A 11 7.94 1.31 20.61
N SER A 12 6.94 1.55 21.46
CA SER A 12 7.13 1.76 22.90
C SER A 12 7.74 0.55 23.61
N LEU A 13 7.41 -0.67 23.18
CA LEU A 13 8.00 -1.90 23.75
C LEU A 13 9.47 -2.04 23.35
N ASN A 14 9.82 -1.70 22.13
CA ASN A 14 11.19 -1.70 21.65
C ASN A 14 12.05 -0.67 22.38
N ASP A 15 11.54 0.53 22.61
CA ASP A 15 12.22 1.57 23.39
C ASP A 15 12.44 1.16 24.84
N ALA A 16 11.42 0.56 25.47
CA ALA A 16 11.53 0.04 26.82
C ALA A 16 12.54 -1.10 26.92
N ALA A 17 12.56 -2.01 25.94
CA ALA A 17 13.53 -3.10 25.86
C ALA A 17 14.96 -2.58 25.66
N ALA A 18 15.17 -1.61 24.77
CA ALA A 18 16.47 -0.99 24.54
C ALA A 18 17.00 -0.29 25.82
N THR A 19 16.13 0.46 26.49
CA THR A 19 16.47 1.12 27.76
C THR A 19 16.81 0.10 28.85
N GLY A 20 16.06 -0.99 28.94
CA GLY A 20 16.31 -2.09 29.87
C GLY A 20 17.68 -2.77 29.65
N VAL A 21 18.03 -3.01 28.37
CA VAL A 21 19.35 -3.57 28.01
C VAL A 21 20.48 -2.64 28.36
N VAL A 22 20.35 -1.33 28.15
CA VAL A 22 21.34 -0.33 28.53
C VAL A 22 21.51 -0.31 30.07
N ALA A 23 20.41 -0.26 30.80
CA ALA A 23 20.46 -0.26 32.27
C ALA A 23 21.11 -1.54 32.84
N ALA A 24 20.76 -2.70 32.30
CA ALA A 24 21.35 -3.97 32.64
C ALA A 24 22.87 -4.01 32.32
N GLY A 25 23.24 -3.46 31.15
CA GLY A 25 24.66 -3.34 30.75
C GLY A 25 25.50 -2.47 31.66
N LEU A 26 24.95 -1.34 32.12
CA LEU A 26 25.60 -0.45 33.08
C LEU A 26 25.84 -1.15 34.43
N VAL A 27 24.85 -1.90 34.91
CA VAL A 27 24.98 -2.67 36.16
C VAL A 27 25.99 -3.81 35.99
N ALA A 28 25.93 -4.57 34.91
CA ALA A 28 26.86 -5.66 34.62
C ALA A 28 28.29 -5.18 34.42
N GLY A 29 28.49 -4.03 33.79
CA GLY A 29 29.81 -3.43 33.56
C GLY A 29 30.57 -3.07 34.84
N ARG A 30 29.86 -2.96 35.97
CA ARG A 30 30.51 -2.76 37.27
C ARG A 30 31.16 -4.03 37.82
N PHE A 31 30.72 -5.20 37.37
CA PHE A 31 31.18 -6.50 37.84
C PHE A 31 32.12 -7.22 36.87
N VAL A 32 32.21 -6.73 35.62
CA VAL A 32 33.00 -7.37 34.57
C VAL A 32 34.00 -6.37 34.01
N SER A 33 35.29 -6.75 34.00
CA SER A 33 36.41 -5.91 33.53
C SER A 33 36.51 -5.79 32.00
N VAL A 34 35.46 -6.19 31.24
CA VAL A 34 35.41 -6.09 29.80
C VAL A 34 34.63 -4.82 29.41
N PRO A 35 35.02 -4.07 28.37
CA PRO A 35 34.29 -2.89 27.90
C PRO A 35 32.97 -3.28 27.22
N LEU A 36 32.02 -3.78 28.03
CA LEU A 36 30.68 -4.20 27.58
C LEU A 36 29.90 -3.02 27.03
N ASP A 37 30.18 -1.81 27.50
CA ASP A 37 29.48 -0.59 27.08
C ASP A 37 29.66 -0.32 25.59
N GLY A 38 30.87 -0.43 25.06
CA GLY A 38 31.13 -0.27 23.63
C GLY A 38 30.45 -1.34 22.75
N LEU A 39 30.43 -2.60 23.23
CA LEU A 39 29.78 -3.68 22.50
C LEU A 39 28.26 -3.52 22.48
N LEU A 40 27.66 -3.20 23.63
CA LEU A 40 26.22 -2.94 23.73
C LEU A 40 25.82 -1.70 22.92
N GLY A 41 26.62 -0.63 22.96
CA GLY A 41 26.42 0.56 22.15
C GLY A 41 26.42 0.25 20.64
N LEU A 42 27.34 -0.62 20.20
CA LEU A 42 27.41 -1.04 18.80
C LEU A 42 26.16 -1.83 18.37
N ILE A 43 25.69 -2.75 19.20
CA ILE A 43 24.48 -3.55 18.93
C ILE A 43 23.26 -2.64 18.86
N ILE A 44 23.09 -1.74 19.81
CA ILE A 44 21.95 -0.81 19.86
C ILE A 44 21.98 0.14 18.65
N SER A 45 23.15 0.68 18.31
CA SER A 45 23.32 1.53 17.12
C SER A 45 22.93 0.79 15.84
N GLY A 46 23.33 -0.47 15.70
CA GLY A 46 22.95 -1.32 14.58
C GLY A 46 21.43 -1.53 14.50
N MET A 47 20.78 -1.77 15.63
CA MET A 47 19.31 -1.89 15.67
C MET A 47 18.61 -0.59 15.30
N ILE A 48 19.08 0.55 15.79
CA ILE A 48 18.50 1.86 15.46
C ILE A 48 18.64 2.15 13.96
N ILE A 49 19.82 1.90 13.38
CA ILE A 49 20.04 2.08 11.95
C ILE A 49 19.13 1.18 11.14
N TYR A 50 19.00 -0.10 11.49
CA TYR A 50 18.12 -1.04 10.80
C TYR A 50 16.66 -0.58 10.85
N THR A 51 16.17 -0.19 12.04
CA THR A 51 14.79 0.29 12.21
C THR A 51 14.55 1.58 11.44
N GLY A 52 15.51 2.52 11.48
CA GLY A 52 15.44 3.78 10.74
C GLY A 52 15.36 3.56 9.23
N LEU A 53 16.21 2.70 8.67
CA LEU A 53 16.20 2.36 7.25
C LEU A 53 14.90 1.63 6.84
N SER A 54 14.41 0.72 7.68
CA SER A 54 13.15 0.01 7.44
C SER A 54 11.95 0.98 7.40
N THR A 55 11.90 1.91 8.35
CA THR A 55 10.86 2.94 8.41
C THR A 55 10.94 3.89 7.23
N ALA A 56 12.14 4.34 6.86
CA ALA A 56 12.36 5.19 5.69
C ALA A 56 11.90 4.48 4.40
N LYS A 57 12.27 3.20 4.23
CA LYS A 57 11.84 2.40 3.08
C LYS A 57 10.31 2.28 3.01
N ALA A 58 9.65 2.03 4.14
CA ALA A 58 8.19 1.94 4.21
C ALA A 58 7.51 3.28 3.89
N ALA A 59 8.08 4.40 4.35
CA ALA A 59 7.57 5.73 4.05
C ALA A 59 7.70 6.07 2.55
N VAL A 60 8.86 5.81 1.97
CA VAL A 60 9.11 6.02 0.52
C VAL A 60 8.20 5.14 -0.32
N SER A 61 8.03 3.87 0.05
CA SER A 61 7.13 2.95 -0.64
C SER A 61 5.69 3.45 -0.69
N ARG A 62 5.20 4.07 0.40
CA ARG A 62 3.86 4.67 0.43
C ARG A 62 3.75 5.91 -0.44
N LEU A 63 4.82 6.70 -0.59
CA LEU A 63 4.83 7.90 -1.43
C LEU A 63 4.86 7.56 -2.92
N ILE A 64 5.54 6.48 -3.30
CA ILE A 64 5.62 6.01 -4.69
C ILE A 64 4.35 5.23 -5.07
N GLY A 65 3.59 4.74 -4.10
CA GLY A 65 2.49 3.80 -4.27
C GLY A 65 3.01 2.35 -4.20
N THR A 66 2.40 1.55 -3.35
CA THR A 66 2.65 0.11 -3.32
C THR A 66 1.80 -0.57 -4.38
N GLN A 67 2.32 -1.65 -4.97
CA GLN A 67 1.51 -2.51 -5.83
C GLN A 67 0.25 -2.94 -5.05
N ALA A 68 -0.91 -2.74 -5.66
CA ALA A 68 -2.16 -3.13 -5.07
C ALA A 68 -2.22 -4.65 -4.85
N ASN A 69 -2.95 -5.06 -3.82
CA ASN A 69 -3.19 -6.47 -3.53
C ASN A 69 -3.75 -7.18 -4.78
N PRO A 70 -3.13 -8.28 -5.24
CA PRO A 70 -3.61 -9.04 -6.41
C PRO A 70 -5.08 -9.46 -6.31
N GLU A 71 -5.58 -9.70 -5.10
CA GLU A 71 -6.98 -10.03 -4.86
C GLU A 71 -7.91 -8.83 -5.17
N LEU A 72 -7.49 -7.61 -4.82
CA LEU A 72 -8.20 -6.39 -5.15
C LEU A 72 -8.23 -6.14 -6.66
N VAL A 73 -7.11 -6.35 -7.33
CA VAL A 73 -6.98 -6.27 -8.80
C VAL A 73 -7.99 -7.21 -9.48
N ALA A 74 -8.04 -8.47 -9.03
CA ALA A 74 -8.96 -9.47 -9.59
C ALA A 74 -10.43 -9.08 -9.37
N LYS A 75 -10.78 -8.55 -8.19
CA LYS A 75 -12.13 -8.09 -7.88
C LYS A 75 -12.55 -6.90 -8.76
N ILE A 76 -11.68 -5.91 -8.95
CA ILE A 76 -11.96 -4.76 -9.81
C ILE A 76 -12.24 -5.22 -11.23
N LYS A 77 -11.35 -6.04 -11.79
CA LYS A 77 -11.54 -6.58 -13.15
C LYS A 77 -12.84 -7.35 -13.28
N SER A 78 -13.16 -8.23 -12.33
CA SER A 78 -14.39 -9.02 -12.36
C SER A 78 -15.66 -8.16 -12.33
N VAL A 79 -15.64 -7.01 -11.64
CA VAL A 79 -16.77 -6.07 -11.61
C VAL A 79 -16.95 -5.38 -12.96
N ILE A 80 -15.86 -4.95 -13.60
CA ILE A 80 -15.90 -4.25 -14.88
C ILE A 80 -16.26 -5.22 -16.03
N GLU A 81 -15.63 -6.38 -16.06
CA GLU A 81 -15.84 -7.41 -17.10
C GLU A 81 -17.22 -8.10 -17.00
N ALA A 82 -17.94 -7.91 -15.89
CA ALA A 82 -19.33 -8.35 -15.77
C ALA A 82 -20.32 -7.44 -16.53
N SER A 83 -19.88 -6.26 -16.96
CA SER A 83 -20.71 -5.37 -17.80
C SER A 83 -20.77 -5.89 -19.22
N SER A 84 -21.99 -5.88 -19.81
CA SER A 84 -22.21 -6.29 -21.19
C SER A 84 -21.68 -5.31 -22.23
N THR A 85 -21.32 -4.10 -21.82
CA THR A 85 -20.81 -3.03 -22.70
C THR A 85 -19.30 -3.15 -22.87
N VAL A 86 -18.60 -3.83 -21.94
CA VAL A 86 -17.15 -3.95 -21.91
C VAL A 86 -16.71 -5.20 -22.65
N ILE A 87 -15.83 -5.04 -23.64
CA ILE A 87 -15.23 -6.15 -24.41
C ILE A 87 -14.03 -6.71 -23.65
N SER A 88 -13.16 -5.85 -23.16
CA SER A 88 -11.94 -6.23 -22.43
C SER A 88 -11.45 -5.08 -21.56
N THR A 89 -10.52 -5.39 -20.65
CA THR A 89 -9.84 -4.39 -19.80
C THR A 89 -8.33 -4.54 -19.86
N HIS A 90 -7.60 -3.40 -19.82
CA HIS A 90 -6.14 -3.39 -19.77
C HIS A 90 -5.62 -2.19 -18.97
N GLY A 91 -4.29 -2.11 -18.75
CA GLY A 91 -3.64 -0.93 -18.18
C GLY A 91 -4.13 -0.58 -16.76
N LEU A 92 -4.54 -1.56 -15.92
CA LEU A 92 -4.92 -1.25 -14.54
C LEU A 92 -3.71 -0.79 -13.74
N GLU A 93 -3.76 0.46 -13.29
CA GLU A 93 -2.82 1.06 -12.36
C GLU A 93 -3.54 1.38 -11.06
N LEU A 94 -2.99 0.91 -9.92
CA LEU A 94 -3.54 1.18 -8.60
C LEU A 94 -2.43 1.70 -7.69
N HIS A 95 -2.76 2.73 -6.93
CA HIS A 95 -1.90 3.35 -5.94
C HIS A 95 -2.56 3.31 -4.57
N ASP A 96 -1.90 2.68 -3.61
CA ASP A 96 -2.34 2.63 -2.21
C ASP A 96 -1.56 3.68 -1.40
N TYR A 97 -2.26 4.73 -0.99
CA TYR A 97 -1.73 5.82 -0.15
C TYR A 97 -2.04 5.62 1.33
N GLY A 98 -2.58 4.49 1.70
CA GLY A 98 -2.90 4.13 3.09
C GLY A 98 -4.37 3.82 3.31
N PRO A 99 -4.78 3.58 4.57
CA PRO A 99 -6.13 3.12 4.89
C PRO A 99 -7.23 4.03 4.34
N GLY A 100 -8.06 3.49 3.45
CA GLY A 100 -9.18 4.20 2.84
C GLY A 100 -8.79 5.17 1.71
N CYS A 101 -7.55 5.13 1.21
CA CYS A 101 -7.08 6.00 0.15
C CYS A 101 -6.40 5.19 -0.97
N VAL A 102 -7.17 4.34 -1.62
CA VAL A 102 -6.74 3.61 -2.83
C VAL A 102 -7.33 4.31 -4.04
N THR A 103 -6.48 4.69 -4.99
CA THR A 103 -6.88 5.33 -6.25
C THR A 103 -6.26 4.61 -7.43
N GLY A 104 -6.85 4.77 -8.60
CA GLY A 104 -6.28 4.17 -9.80
C GLY A 104 -7.00 4.52 -11.07
N SER A 105 -6.49 3.96 -12.15
CA SER A 105 -7.11 4.04 -13.48
C SER A 105 -7.07 2.68 -14.17
N ILE A 106 -8.01 2.47 -15.07
CA ILE A 106 -8.08 1.29 -15.93
C ILE A 106 -8.62 1.71 -17.29
N HIS A 107 -8.18 1.04 -18.32
CA HIS A 107 -8.74 1.16 -19.66
C HIS A 107 -9.74 0.05 -19.90
N GLU A 108 -10.91 0.40 -20.43
CA GLU A 108 -11.90 -0.55 -20.94
C GLU A 108 -12.07 -0.38 -22.45
N VAL A 109 -12.21 -1.49 -23.14
CA VAL A 109 -12.49 -1.49 -24.57
C VAL A 109 -14.00 -1.69 -24.77
N VAL A 110 -14.60 -0.81 -25.57
CA VAL A 110 -16.03 -0.86 -25.92
C VAL A 110 -16.20 -0.93 -27.43
N PRO A 111 -17.37 -1.39 -27.95
CA PRO A 111 -17.64 -1.35 -29.39
C PRO A 111 -17.46 0.04 -29.99
N ALA A 112 -16.82 0.14 -31.16
CA ALA A 112 -16.52 1.41 -31.81
C ALA A 112 -17.76 2.24 -32.18
N ASP A 113 -18.90 1.59 -32.32
CA ASP A 113 -20.21 2.19 -32.61
C ASP A 113 -21.09 2.40 -31.37
N ALA A 114 -20.53 2.17 -30.17
CA ALA A 114 -21.27 2.33 -28.92
C ALA A 114 -21.73 3.78 -28.72
N ASN A 115 -22.91 3.93 -28.13
CA ASN A 115 -23.46 5.24 -27.81
C ASN A 115 -22.69 5.85 -26.60
N VAL A 116 -22.05 6.99 -26.83
CA VAL A 116 -21.24 7.69 -25.81
C VAL A 116 -22.02 7.95 -24.52
N ARG A 117 -23.31 8.27 -24.60
CA ARG A 117 -24.13 8.51 -23.41
C ARG A 117 -24.32 7.22 -22.60
N GLU A 118 -24.63 6.13 -23.26
CA GLU A 118 -24.85 4.83 -22.59
C GLU A 118 -23.57 4.31 -21.95
N VAL A 119 -22.43 4.45 -22.65
CA VAL A 119 -21.11 4.10 -22.13
C VAL A 119 -20.78 4.94 -20.90
N HIS A 120 -21.00 6.26 -20.97
CA HIS A 120 -20.72 7.15 -19.84
C HIS A 120 -21.59 6.83 -18.61
N GLU A 121 -22.89 6.57 -18.79
CA GLU A 121 -23.77 6.19 -17.68
C GLU A 121 -23.37 4.87 -17.04
N GLU A 122 -22.86 3.92 -17.83
CA GLU A 122 -22.35 2.65 -17.34
C GLU A 122 -21.03 2.82 -16.57
N ILE A 123 -20.08 3.62 -17.09
CA ILE A 123 -18.84 3.97 -16.40
C ILE A 123 -19.13 4.56 -15.02
N ASP A 124 -19.96 5.58 -14.97
CA ASP A 124 -20.40 6.23 -13.74
C ASP A 124 -21.00 5.24 -12.73
N ARG A 125 -21.71 4.23 -13.22
CA ARG A 125 -22.27 3.16 -12.39
C ARG A 125 -21.19 2.27 -11.83
N LEU A 126 -20.24 1.83 -12.67
CA LEU A 126 -19.13 0.95 -12.30
C LEU A 126 -18.18 1.64 -11.30
N GLU A 127 -17.80 2.90 -11.56
CA GLU A 127 -16.96 3.68 -10.67
C GLU A 127 -17.59 3.84 -9.28
N ARG A 128 -18.88 4.19 -9.21
CA ARG A 128 -19.62 4.28 -7.94
C ARG A 128 -19.74 2.94 -7.22
N GLN A 129 -19.93 1.86 -7.96
CA GLN A 129 -20.00 0.51 -7.39
C GLN A 129 -18.64 0.10 -6.79
N ILE A 130 -17.55 0.31 -7.53
CA ILE A 130 -16.19 -0.01 -7.09
C ILE A 130 -15.81 0.81 -5.86
N LEU A 131 -16.13 2.10 -5.85
CA LEU A 131 -15.90 2.96 -4.69
C LEU A 131 -16.67 2.47 -3.45
N LYS A 132 -17.94 2.10 -3.63
CA LYS A 132 -18.81 1.65 -2.53
C LYS A 132 -18.40 0.28 -1.98
N ASP A 133 -18.14 -0.69 -2.88
CA ASP A 133 -17.98 -2.08 -2.50
C ASP A 133 -16.53 -2.42 -2.15
N LEU A 134 -15.56 -1.74 -2.79
CA LEU A 134 -14.13 -2.02 -2.65
C LEU A 134 -13.34 -0.87 -2.01
N GLY A 135 -13.93 0.33 -1.88
CA GLY A 135 -13.27 1.50 -1.31
C GLY A 135 -12.17 2.08 -2.20
N VAL A 136 -12.24 1.84 -3.51
CA VAL A 136 -11.27 2.29 -4.50
C VAL A 136 -11.86 3.42 -5.33
N ASN A 137 -11.17 4.56 -5.38
CA ASN A 137 -11.50 5.65 -6.29
C ASN A 137 -10.83 5.36 -7.64
N LEU A 138 -11.58 4.76 -8.56
CA LEU A 138 -11.10 4.34 -9.87
C LEU A 138 -11.60 5.30 -10.94
N VAL A 139 -10.75 5.63 -11.91
CA VAL A 139 -11.11 6.31 -13.14
C VAL A 139 -11.07 5.29 -14.27
N ILE A 140 -12.17 5.16 -14.99
CA ILE A 140 -12.28 4.24 -16.13
C ILE A 140 -12.12 5.05 -17.42
N HIS A 141 -11.09 4.75 -18.19
CA HIS A 141 -10.84 5.33 -19.50
C HIS A 141 -11.37 4.39 -20.59
N THR A 142 -12.15 4.93 -21.51
CA THR A 142 -12.80 4.14 -22.56
C THR A 142 -12.03 4.24 -23.87
N ASP A 143 -11.66 3.09 -24.42
CA ASP A 143 -11.04 2.96 -25.72
C ASP A 143 -12.02 2.29 -26.70
N PRO A 144 -12.26 2.87 -27.89
CA PRO A 144 -13.08 2.20 -28.90
C PRO A 144 -12.33 0.99 -29.49
N GLU A 145 -13.04 -0.09 -29.76
CA GLU A 145 -12.48 -1.29 -30.41
C GLU A 145 -11.75 -0.91 -31.72
N GLY A 146 -10.50 -1.37 -31.86
CA GLY A 146 -9.67 -1.07 -33.02
C GLY A 146 -8.88 0.24 -32.96
N ALA A 147 -9.01 1.04 -31.88
CA ALA A 147 -8.05 2.09 -31.58
C ALA A 147 -6.75 1.39 -31.14
N GLY A 148 -5.70 1.50 -31.96
CA GLY A 148 -4.43 0.81 -31.76
C GLY A 148 -3.86 1.06 -30.35
N GLU A 149 -3.37 0.00 -29.75
CA GLU A 149 -2.56 0.04 -28.52
C GLU A 149 -1.35 0.97 -28.79
N SER A 150 -1.34 2.12 -28.16
CA SER A 150 -0.21 3.07 -28.19
C SER A 150 0.67 2.90 -26.95
#